data_2083e68a307ad344689a97d9ae137a7d
#
_entry.id   2083e68a307ad344689a97d9ae137a7d
#
_cell.length_a   1.000
_cell.length_b   1.000
_cell.length_c   1.000
_cell.angle_alpha   90.00
_cell.angle_beta   90.00
_cell.angle_gamma   90.00
#
_symmetry.space_group_name_H-M   'P 1'
#
loop_
_entity.id
_entity.type
_entity.pdbx_description
1 polymer ?
#
loop_
_entity_poly.entity_id
_entity_poly.type
_entity_poly.pdbx_seq_one_letter_code
_entity_poly.pdbx_strand_id
1 'polypeptide(L)'
;ILRNNVYLGEKYDARKEIKDWDKPTFNASSWKQVLPVPTPPQGKLTAQMQPPIRIREIIRPTRMTETRQGEFVFDLGQNMAGVARIKVKGPKGTRITIRYGEDVYSDGSLNVMTSVAGQHKTVWNANQESAGAPPTAWQEDTYILKGEGEEIWMPQFTFHGFRYIEVTGWPGRPTLDNIEGIRLSADLKVTGEFSSSNELLNRLHRVLDYTFLSNVFSVESDCPAREKFGYGGDIVGVSRTFCYFYDMHNFYVKAIRDFANDQRPLGGFTETAPYNGIADQGLGDGSGPIGWQLAFAFLQKQLYEYYGDKRIIE
;
A
#
# COMPACT_ATOMS: atom_id res chain seq x y z
N ILE A 1 -3.75 10.92 14.71
CA ILE A 1 -4.39 9.76 14.04
C ILE A 1 -5.33 9.09 15.05
N LEU A 2 -6.56 8.79 14.64
CA LEU A 2 -7.54 8.07 15.46
C LEU A 2 -7.60 6.58 15.14
N ARG A 3 -7.39 6.24 13.87
CA ARG A 3 -7.33 4.89 13.35
C ARG A 3 -6.39 4.90 12.14
N ASN A 4 -5.63 3.84 11.99
CA ASN A 4 -4.85 3.57 10.80
C ASN A 4 -4.80 2.08 10.53
N ASN A 5 -4.96 1.70 9.27
CA ASN A 5 -4.82 0.32 8.81
C ASN A 5 -4.70 0.34 7.27
N VAL A 6 -3.87 -0.55 6.70
CA VAL A 6 -3.64 -0.63 5.24
C VAL A 6 -4.92 -0.93 4.45
N TYR A 7 -5.91 -1.59 5.08
CA TYR A 7 -7.18 -1.97 4.44
C TYR A 7 -8.33 -1.03 4.78
N LEU A 8 -8.33 -0.47 6.02
CA LEU A 8 -9.41 0.41 6.47
C LEU A 8 -9.16 1.88 6.16
N GLY A 9 -7.93 2.22 5.75
CA GLY A 9 -7.50 3.59 5.58
C GLY A 9 -7.18 4.31 6.89
N GLU A 10 -7.00 5.62 6.82
CA GLU A 10 -6.61 6.47 7.93
C GLU A 10 -7.74 7.43 8.35
N LYS A 11 -7.97 7.54 9.65
CA LYS A 11 -8.85 8.57 10.22
C LYS A 11 -8.03 9.54 11.05
N TYR A 12 -8.00 10.78 10.62
CA TYR A 12 -7.25 11.86 11.25
C TYR A 12 -8.17 12.97 11.80
N ASP A 13 -7.92 13.40 13.02
CA ASP A 13 -8.63 14.53 13.62
C ASP A 13 -7.63 15.65 13.93
N ALA A 14 -7.57 16.68 13.08
CA ALA A 14 -6.65 17.79 13.20
C ALA A 14 -6.90 18.66 14.45
N ARG A 15 -8.09 18.59 15.05
CA ARG A 15 -8.42 19.28 16.31
C ARG A 15 -7.64 18.72 17.51
N LYS A 16 -7.06 17.50 17.34
CA LYS A 16 -6.27 16.82 18.38
C LYS A 16 -4.76 16.91 18.16
N GLU A 17 -4.33 17.72 17.21
CA GLU A 17 -2.90 18.01 17.04
C GLU A 17 -2.35 18.67 18.31
N ILE A 18 -1.18 18.18 18.73
CA ILE A 18 -0.46 18.74 19.87
C ILE A 18 0.68 19.57 19.31
N LYS A 19 0.57 20.89 19.45
CA LYS A 19 1.61 21.80 18.95
C LYS A 19 2.94 21.54 19.64
N ASP A 20 4.02 21.54 18.86
CA ASP A 20 5.40 21.47 19.33
C ASP A 20 5.76 20.18 20.12
N TRP A 21 4.97 19.11 20.01
CA TRP A 21 5.18 17.86 20.76
C TRP A 21 6.54 17.18 20.47
N ASP A 22 7.13 17.48 19.34
CA ASP A 22 8.42 16.96 18.85
C ASP A 22 9.60 17.87 19.20
N LYS A 23 9.37 18.99 19.90
CA LYS A 23 10.44 19.92 20.29
C LYS A 23 11.07 19.54 21.64
N PRO A 24 12.38 19.72 21.80
CA PRO A 24 13.05 19.46 23.09
C PRO A 24 12.46 20.23 24.27
N THR A 25 11.81 21.37 24.03
CA THR A 25 11.21 22.24 25.06
C THR A 25 9.76 21.87 25.38
N PHE A 26 9.21 20.80 24.76
CA PHE A 26 7.84 20.40 25.00
C PHE A 26 7.62 19.90 26.43
N ASN A 27 6.60 20.44 27.10
CA ASN A 27 6.22 19.98 28.43
C ASN A 27 5.29 18.76 28.35
N ALA A 28 5.86 17.57 28.57
CA ALA A 28 5.13 16.30 28.52
C ALA A 28 4.50 15.90 29.87
N SER A 29 4.42 16.78 30.87
CA SER A 29 3.92 16.46 32.24
C SER A 29 2.49 15.92 32.24
N SER A 30 1.67 16.28 31.24
CA SER A 30 0.29 15.79 31.08
C SER A 30 0.18 14.44 30.36
N TRP A 31 1.29 13.93 29.84
CA TRP A 31 1.29 12.64 29.15
C TRP A 31 1.29 11.49 30.15
N LYS A 32 0.65 10.37 29.75
CA LYS A 32 0.69 9.15 30.55
C LYS A 32 2.13 8.62 30.56
N GLN A 33 2.54 8.12 31.72
CA GLN A 33 3.81 7.46 31.85
C GLN A 33 3.85 6.21 30.96
N VAL A 34 4.95 6.00 30.25
CA VAL A 34 5.17 4.79 29.45
C VAL A 34 5.37 3.59 30.40
N LEU A 35 4.79 2.47 30.02
CA LEU A 35 5.00 1.21 30.72
C LEU A 35 6.01 0.37 29.94
N PRO A 36 7.09 -0.09 30.57
CA PRO A 36 8.01 -1.04 29.94
C PRO A 36 7.26 -2.34 29.62
N VAL A 37 7.49 -2.87 28.44
CA VAL A 37 6.99 -4.21 28.08
C VAL A 37 7.89 -5.23 28.77
N PRO A 38 7.37 -6.06 29.72
CA PRO A 38 8.20 -6.97 30.49
C PRO A 38 8.83 -8.08 29.62
N THR A 39 8.15 -8.45 28.54
CA THR A 39 8.65 -9.45 27.58
C THR A 39 8.60 -8.83 26.18
N PRO A 40 9.67 -8.13 25.76
CA PRO A 40 9.70 -7.54 24.42
C PRO A 40 9.72 -8.64 23.35
N PRO A 41 9.32 -8.33 22.11
CA PRO A 41 9.47 -9.25 20.99
C PRO A 41 10.90 -9.76 20.90
N GLN A 42 11.05 -11.08 20.75
CA GLN A 42 12.35 -11.68 20.52
C GLN A 42 12.80 -11.34 19.09
N GLY A 43 14.04 -10.95 18.93
CA GLY A 43 14.59 -10.62 17.64
C GLY A 43 15.76 -9.66 17.72
N LYS A 44 16.56 -9.66 16.67
CA LYS A 44 17.70 -8.75 16.52
C LYS A 44 17.25 -7.50 15.77
N LEU A 45 17.53 -6.33 16.31
CA LEU A 45 17.33 -5.07 15.59
C LEU A 45 18.32 -5.00 14.42
N THR A 46 17.79 -4.82 13.22
CA THR A 46 18.57 -4.70 11.98
C THR A 46 18.13 -3.46 11.21
N ALA A 47 19.02 -2.92 10.39
CA ALA A 47 18.68 -1.85 9.47
C ALA A 47 17.70 -2.35 8.41
N GLN A 48 16.80 -1.47 7.96
CA GLN A 48 15.95 -1.75 6.81
C GLN A 48 16.82 -2.00 5.57
N MET A 49 16.59 -3.12 4.90
CA MET A 49 17.37 -3.50 3.72
C MET A 49 16.83 -2.92 2.43
N GLN A 50 15.51 -2.94 2.28
CA GLN A 50 14.84 -2.47 1.09
C GLN A 50 14.79 -0.94 1.03
N PRO A 51 14.71 -0.36 -0.17
CA PRO A 51 14.52 1.07 -0.34
C PRO A 51 13.24 1.56 0.36
N PRO A 52 13.26 2.78 0.97
CA PRO A 52 12.08 3.34 1.62
C PRO A 52 10.98 3.66 0.61
N ILE A 53 9.73 3.69 1.07
CA ILE A 53 8.61 4.20 0.27
C ILE A 53 8.76 5.71 0.11
N ARG A 54 8.63 6.21 -1.12
CA ARG A 54 8.79 7.63 -1.47
C ARG A 54 7.67 8.09 -2.39
N ILE A 55 7.46 9.41 -2.43
CA ILE A 55 6.63 10.04 -3.45
C ILE A 55 7.39 9.97 -4.78
N ARG A 56 6.79 9.29 -5.76
CA ARG A 56 7.35 9.15 -7.11
C ARG A 56 6.83 10.23 -8.04
N GLU A 57 5.56 10.60 -7.88
CA GLU A 57 4.88 11.53 -8.78
C GLU A 57 3.69 12.18 -8.07
N ILE A 58 3.34 13.39 -8.50
CA ILE A 58 2.12 14.09 -8.10
C ILE A 58 1.24 14.23 -9.34
N ILE A 59 0.09 13.58 -9.32
CA ILE A 59 -0.86 13.55 -10.44
C ILE A 59 -2.05 14.47 -10.12
N ARG A 60 -2.31 15.42 -10.99
CA ARG A 60 -3.47 16.31 -10.86
C ARG A 60 -4.68 15.72 -11.55
N PRO A 61 -5.88 15.83 -10.98
CA PRO A 61 -7.09 15.42 -11.65
C PRO A 61 -7.31 16.17 -12.96
N THR A 62 -7.76 15.46 -13.96
CA THR A 62 -8.11 16.03 -15.29
C THR A 62 -9.58 16.41 -15.38
N ARG A 63 -10.44 15.82 -14.55
CA ARG A 63 -11.88 16.04 -14.52
C ARG A 63 -12.43 15.86 -13.11
N MET A 64 -13.49 16.59 -12.80
CA MET A 64 -14.32 16.40 -11.60
C MET A 64 -15.79 16.30 -12.04
N THR A 65 -16.51 15.34 -11.47
CA THR A 65 -17.94 15.15 -11.67
C THR A 65 -18.65 15.18 -10.32
N GLU A 66 -19.73 15.94 -10.20
CA GLU A 66 -20.62 15.84 -9.05
C GLU A 66 -21.71 14.81 -9.40
N THR A 67 -21.65 13.64 -8.80
CA THR A 67 -22.53 12.49 -9.09
C THR A 67 -23.83 12.57 -8.32
N ARG A 68 -23.76 13.11 -7.10
CA ARG A 68 -24.91 13.46 -6.24
C ARG A 68 -24.57 14.74 -5.50
N GLN A 69 -25.56 15.39 -4.93
CA GLN A 69 -25.33 16.62 -4.16
C GLN A 69 -24.28 16.39 -3.07
N GLY A 70 -23.15 17.09 -3.19
CA GLY A 70 -22.04 17.03 -2.23
C GLY A 70 -21.14 15.79 -2.35
N GLU A 71 -21.28 14.99 -3.41
CA GLU A 71 -20.43 13.87 -3.76
C GLU A 71 -19.67 14.17 -5.05
N PHE A 72 -18.35 14.29 -4.94
CA PHE A 72 -17.48 14.71 -6.03
C PHE A 72 -16.49 13.60 -6.38
N VAL A 73 -16.45 13.18 -7.64
CA VAL A 73 -15.53 12.18 -8.17
C VAL A 73 -14.49 12.87 -9.05
N PHE A 74 -13.24 12.71 -8.73
CA PHE A 74 -12.08 13.23 -9.46
C PHE A 74 -11.42 12.12 -10.26
N ASP A 75 -11.20 12.33 -11.56
CA ASP A 75 -10.48 11.42 -12.45
C ASP A 75 -9.03 11.90 -12.61
N LEU A 76 -8.06 11.10 -12.17
CA LEU A 76 -6.63 11.36 -12.34
C LEU A 76 -6.14 11.05 -13.76
N GLY A 77 -6.94 10.35 -14.58
CA GLY A 77 -6.51 9.91 -15.91
C GLY A 77 -5.53 8.74 -15.91
N GLN A 78 -4.98 8.37 -14.75
CA GLN A 78 -3.97 7.31 -14.58
C GLN A 78 -4.28 6.47 -13.34
N ASN A 79 -4.32 5.14 -13.49
CA ASN A 79 -4.39 4.21 -12.35
C ASN A 79 -3.02 4.11 -11.68
N MET A 80 -2.97 4.16 -10.36
CA MET A 80 -1.73 4.15 -9.58
C MET A 80 -1.95 3.61 -8.18
N ALA A 81 -0.84 3.35 -7.46
CA ALA A 81 -0.88 3.16 -6.02
C ALA A 81 -0.37 4.40 -5.27
N GLY A 82 -1.06 4.76 -4.19
CA GLY A 82 -0.72 5.94 -3.41
C GLY A 82 -1.84 6.43 -2.52
N VAL A 83 -1.91 7.74 -2.31
CA VAL A 83 -2.92 8.42 -1.49
C VAL A 83 -3.41 9.70 -2.15
N ALA A 84 -4.55 10.21 -1.69
CA ALA A 84 -5.00 11.55 -2.04
C ALA A 84 -4.39 12.59 -1.09
N ARG A 85 -3.95 13.72 -1.63
CA ARG A 85 -3.65 14.93 -0.86
C ARG A 85 -4.76 15.93 -1.09
N ILE A 86 -5.33 16.45 0.00
CA ILE A 86 -6.39 17.45 -0.03
C ILE A 86 -5.86 18.81 0.44
N LYS A 87 -6.40 19.87 -0.14
CA LYS A 87 -6.19 21.25 0.23
C LYS A 87 -7.54 21.90 0.46
N VAL A 88 -7.88 22.16 1.72
CA VAL A 88 -9.25 22.51 2.12
C VAL A 88 -9.30 23.64 3.13
N LYS A 89 -10.37 24.43 3.08
CA LYS A 89 -10.69 25.46 4.09
C LYS A 89 -12.16 25.32 4.47
N GLY A 90 -12.44 25.24 5.76
CA GLY A 90 -13.81 25.09 6.23
C GLY A 90 -13.94 25.22 7.75
N PRO A 91 -15.17 25.15 8.28
CA PRO A 91 -15.43 25.21 9.70
C PRO A 91 -14.75 24.10 10.49
N LYS A 92 -14.38 24.39 11.74
CA LYS A 92 -13.88 23.41 12.69
C LYS A 92 -14.85 22.25 12.85
N GLY A 93 -14.32 21.03 12.75
CA GLY A 93 -15.11 19.80 12.89
C GLY A 93 -15.74 19.31 11.59
N THR A 94 -15.61 20.05 10.49
CA THR A 94 -16.01 19.54 9.16
C THR A 94 -15.28 18.23 8.91
N ARG A 95 -16.04 17.22 8.53
CA ARG A 95 -15.53 15.86 8.24
C ARG A 95 -15.54 15.62 6.75
N ILE A 96 -14.36 15.41 6.18
CA ILE A 96 -14.17 15.01 4.80
C ILE A 96 -13.89 13.52 4.77
N THR A 97 -14.60 12.79 3.91
CA THR A 97 -14.39 11.39 3.64
C THR A 97 -13.88 11.23 2.21
N ILE A 98 -12.83 10.43 2.04
CA ILE A 98 -12.16 10.17 0.77
C ILE A 98 -12.23 8.67 0.52
N ARG A 99 -12.75 8.29 -0.66
CA ARG A 99 -12.81 6.90 -1.11
C ARG A 99 -12.09 6.77 -2.44
N TYR A 100 -11.66 5.56 -2.75
CA TYR A 100 -10.79 5.27 -3.88
C TYR A 100 -11.39 4.17 -4.74
N GLY A 101 -11.16 4.23 -6.05
CA GLY A 101 -11.58 3.20 -6.99
C GLY A 101 -10.79 3.25 -8.28
N GLU A 102 -10.71 2.11 -8.95
CA GLU A 102 -10.03 1.98 -10.24
C GLU A 102 -10.98 2.25 -11.42
N ASP A 103 -12.29 2.26 -11.16
CA ASP A 103 -13.31 2.45 -12.17
C ASP A 103 -14.52 3.22 -11.61
N VAL A 104 -15.39 3.67 -12.51
CA VAL A 104 -16.67 4.34 -12.22
C VAL A 104 -17.82 3.64 -12.94
N TYR A 105 -19.02 3.75 -12.38
CA TYR A 105 -20.23 3.32 -13.06
C TYR A 105 -20.62 4.27 -14.22
N SER A 106 -21.57 3.88 -15.04
CA SER A 106 -22.02 4.66 -16.20
C SER A 106 -22.58 6.05 -15.83
N ASP A 107 -23.08 6.23 -14.61
CA ASP A 107 -23.53 7.51 -14.06
C ASP A 107 -22.37 8.38 -13.51
N GLY A 108 -21.13 7.89 -13.56
CA GLY A 108 -19.94 8.55 -13.06
C GLY A 108 -19.67 8.36 -11.57
N SER A 109 -20.53 7.65 -10.83
CA SER A 109 -20.31 7.33 -9.43
C SER A 109 -19.17 6.32 -9.25
N LEU A 110 -18.46 6.39 -8.14
CA LEU A 110 -17.29 5.54 -7.87
C LEU A 110 -17.70 4.07 -7.75
N ASN A 111 -17.03 3.20 -8.50
CA ASN A 111 -17.15 1.75 -8.33
C ASN A 111 -16.23 1.28 -7.20
N VAL A 112 -16.72 1.38 -5.98
CA VAL A 112 -15.95 0.98 -4.78
C VAL A 112 -15.61 -0.51 -4.75
N MET A 113 -16.32 -1.34 -5.53
CA MET A 113 -16.06 -2.78 -5.59
C MET A 113 -14.72 -3.10 -6.25
N THR A 114 -14.08 -2.15 -6.90
CA THR A 114 -12.73 -2.32 -7.44
C THR A 114 -11.64 -2.34 -6.37
N SER A 115 -11.89 -1.75 -5.19
CA SER A 115 -10.90 -1.61 -4.11
C SER A 115 -11.35 -2.22 -2.77
N VAL A 116 -12.61 -2.60 -2.62
CA VAL A 116 -13.10 -3.18 -1.36
C VAL A 116 -12.49 -4.55 -1.09
N ALA A 117 -12.08 -4.77 0.16
CA ALA A 117 -11.59 -6.07 0.62
C ALA A 117 -12.52 -6.64 1.70
N GLY A 118 -12.76 -7.97 1.66
CA GLY A 118 -13.45 -8.71 2.70
C GLY A 118 -12.47 -9.27 3.74
N GLN A 119 -12.99 -9.74 4.86
CA GLN A 119 -12.19 -10.52 5.81
C GLN A 119 -11.84 -11.88 5.20
N HIS A 120 -10.58 -12.27 5.32
CA HIS A 120 -10.18 -13.65 5.08
C HIS A 120 -10.56 -14.49 6.30
N LYS A 121 -11.49 -15.42 6.08
CA LYS A 121 -11.74 -16.50 7.04
C LYS A 121 -10.77 -17.61 6.71
N THR A 122 -9.82 -17.87 7.57
CA THR A 122 -8.99 -19.07 7.44
C THR A 122 -9.87 -20.31 7.63
N VAL A 123 -9.66 -21.33 6.83
CA VAL A 123 -10.40 -22.60 6.89
C VAL A 123 -10.34 -23.22 8.29
N TRP A 124 -9.26 -22.97 9.03
CA TRP A 124 -9.01 -23.47 10.39
C TRP A 124 -9.73 -22.71 11.49
N ASN A 125 -10.13 -21.48 11.25
CA ASN A 125 -10.74 -20.61 12.26
C ASN A 125 -11.97 -19.89 11.72
N ALA A 126 -12.90 -20.65 11.13
CA ALA A 126 -14.16 -20.09 10.60
C ALA A 126 -14.96 -19.27 11.65
N ASN A 127 -14.61 -19.40 12.93
CA ASN A 127 -15.22 -18.69 14.07
C ASN A 127 -14.30 -17.64 14.71
N GLN A 128 -13.04 -17.47 14.24
CA GLN A 128 -12.16 -16.41 14.75
C GLN A 128 -12.20 -15.22 13.79
N GLU A 129 -13.14 -14.35 14.01
CA GLU A 129 -13.07 -12.98 13.47
C GLU A 129 -11.91 -12.27 14.16
N SER A 130 -11.14 -11.49 13.37
CA SER A 130 -10.17 -10.59 13.96
C SER A 130 -10.91 -9.66 14.91
N ALA A 131 -10.61 -9.72 16.20
CA ALA A 131 -11.35 -8.98 17.21
C ALA A 131 -11.43 -7.48 16.85
N GLY A 132 -12.65 -6.97 16.65
CA GLY A 132 -12.92 -5.58 16.33
C GLY A 132 -12.69 -5.16 14.86
N ALA A 133 -12.31 -6.07 13.95
CA ALA A 133 -12.24 -5.77 12.54
C ALA A 133 -13.63 -5.81 11.87
N PRO A 134 -14.01 -4.85 11.04
CA PRO A 134 -15.27 -4.91 10.31
C PRO A 134 -15.24 -6.02 9.24
N PRO A 135 -16.39 -6.58 8.84
CA PRO A 135 -16.46 -7.65 7.83
C PRO A 135 -16.00 -7.20 6.45
N THR A 136 -15.97 -5.89 6.20
CA THR A 136 -15.59 -5.29 4.91
C THR A 136 -14.68 -4.11 5.16
N ALA A 137 -13.56 -4.06 4.47
CA ALA A 137 -12.64 -2.93 4.46
C ALA A 137 -12.95 -2.05 3.25
N TRP A 138 -13.51 -0.87 3.50
CA TRP A 138 -13.91 0.08 2.47
C TRP A 138 -12.75 0.91 1.92
N GLN A 139 -11.59 0.85 2.55
CA GLN A 139 -10.40 1.63 2.18
C GLN A 139 -10.73 3.13 2.10
N GLU A 140 -11.18 3.67 3.22
CA GLU A 140 -11.69 5.02 3.35
C GLU A 140 -10.78 5.86 4.27
N ASP A 141 -10.37 7.02 3.79
CA ASP A 141 -9.67 7.99 4.60
C ASP A 141 -10.62 9.08 5.09
N THR A 142 -10.42 9.55 6.30
CA THR A 142 -11.23 10.62 6.90
C THR A 142 -10.32 11.70 7.48
N TYR A 143 -10.58 12.95 7.12
CA TYR A 143 -9.97 14.12 7.73
C TYR A 143 -11.01 14.99 8.43
N ILE A 144 -10.75 15.36 9.70
CA ILE A 144 -11.61 16.26 10.45
C ILE A 144 -10.85 17.57 10.66
N LEU A 145 -11.39 18.66 10.10
CA LEU A 145 -10.76 19.98 10.08
C LEU A 145 -10.61 20.58 11.50
N LYS A 146 -9.49 21.23 11.75
CA LYS A 146 -9.33 22.10 12.92
C LYS A 146 -9.97 23.48 12.75
N GLY A 147 -10.19 23.92 11.51
CA GLY A 147 -10.88 25.17 11.18
C GLY A 147 -9.98 26.41 11.25
N GLU A 148 -8.68 26.25 11.09
CA GLU A 148 -7.68 27.33 11.19
C GLU A 148 -7.10 27.69 9.82
N GLY A 149 -7.93 28.27 8.94
CA GLY A 149 -7.50 28.69 7.60
C GLY A 149 -7.50 27.56 6.57
N GLU A 150 -6.51 27.54 5.69
CA GLU A 150 -6.31 26.48 4.70
C GLU A 150 -5.51 25.34 5.32
N GLU A 151 -6.02 24.14 5.19
CA GLU A 151 -5.43 22.92 5.72
C GLU A 151 -5.02 22.00 4.56
N ILE A 152 -3.81 21.46 4.63
CA ILE A 152 -3.30 20.48 3.65
C ILE A 152 -3.06 19.17 4.40
N TRP A 153 -3.63 18.09 3.89
CA TRP A 153 -3.47 16.78 4.53
C TRP A 153 -3.42 15.66 3.50
N MET A 154 -2.68 14.62 3.84
CA MET A 154 -2.70 13.31 3.19
C MET A 154 -2.48 12.22 4.23
N PRO A 155 -3.01 11.00 4.04
CA PRO A 155 -2.73 9.86 4.91
C PRO A 155 -1.23 9.55 4.98
N GLN A 156 -0.74 9.09 6.14
CA GLN A 156 0.69 8.84 6.38
C GLN A 156 1.07 7.36 6.37
N PHE A 157 0.15 6.48 6.81
CA PHE A 157 0.48 5.08 7.10
C PHE A 157 -0.45 4.09 6.39
N THR A 158 -0.99 4.48 5.25
CA THR A 158 -1.81 3.64 4.37
C THR A 158 -1.50 3.96 2.91
N PHE A 159 -2.01 3.16 2.01
CA PHE A 159 -2.02 3.41 0.57
C PHE A 159 -3.20 2.69 -0.08
N HIS A 160 -3.57 3.12 -1.28
CA HIS A 160 -4.69 2.59 -2.05
C HIS A 160 -4.27 2.41 -3.51
N GLY A 161 -4.94 1.51 -4.24
CA GLY A 161 -4.87 1.41 -5.69
C GLY A 161 -6.07 2.12 -6.31
N PHE A 162 -5.86 3.12 -7.18
CA PHE A 162 -6.95 3.93 -7.72
C PHE A 162 -6.58 4.77 -8.94
N ARG A 163 -7.58 5.08 -9.73
CA ARG A 163 -7.60 6.15 -10.71
C ARG A 163 -8.54 7.28 -10.29
N TYR A 164 -9.61 6.92 -9.57
CA TYR A 164 -10.68 7.85 -9.19
C TYR A 164 -10.67 8.08 -7.68
N ILE A 165 -10.93 9.33 -7.29
CA ILE A 165 -11.04 9.77 -5.89
C ILE A 165 -12.44 10.35 -5.71
N GLU A 166 -13.23 9.74 -4.84
CA GLU A 166 -14.51 10.29 -4.39
C GLU A 166 -14.32 11.06 -3.10
N VAL A 167 -14.88 12.24 -3.03
CA VAL A 167 -14.83 13.09 -1.83
C VAL A 167 -16.25 13.50 -1.43
N THR A 168 -16.57 13.30 -0.16
CA THR A 168 -17.83 13.73 0.46
C THR A 168 -17.57 14.58 1.71
N GLY A 169 -18.59 15.37 2.10
CA GLY A 169 -18.47 16.26 3.27
C GLY A 169 -17.62 17.51 3.02
N TRP A 170 -17.33 17.82 1.77
CA TRP A 170 -16.55 19.02 1.42
C TRP A 170 -17.32 20.30 1.74
N PRO A 171 -16.71 21.30 2.39
CA PRO A 171 -17.36 22.59 2.66
C PRO A 171 -17.50 23.42 1.39
N GLY A 172 -18.71 23.43 0.80
CA GLY A 172 -18.98 24.03 -0.49
C GLY A 172 -18.65 23.11 -1.68
N ARG A 173 -18.16 23.68 -2.79
CA ARG A 173 -17.80 22.96 -4.00
C ARG A 173 -16.28 22.96 -4.17
N PRO A 174 -15.63 21.81 -4.28
CA PRO A 174 -14.19 21.75 -4.55
C PRO A 174 -13.88 22.10 -6.02
N THR A 175 -12.61 22.38 -6.30
CA THR A 175 -12.04 22.56 -7.62
C THR A 175 -10.98 21.47 -7.89
N LEU A 176 -10.49 21.38 -9.11
CA LEU A 176 -9.42 20.42 -9.44
C LEU A 176 -8.12 20.68 -8.63
N ASP A 177 -7.86 21.92 -8.23
CA ASP A 177 -6.67 22.27 -7.46
C ASP A 177 -6.72 21.88 -5.97
N ASN A 178 -7.89 21.43 -5.50
CA ASN A 178 -8.06 21.00 -4.13
C ASN A 178 -7.63 19.56 -3.87
N ILE A 179 -7.43 18.76 -4.92
CA ILE A 179 -7.11 17.34 -4.82
C ILE A 179 -5.88 17.04 -5.67
N GLU A 180 -5.00 16.21 -5.13
CA GLU A 180 -3.86 15.64 -5.86
C GLU A 180 -3.76 14.15 -5.56
N GLY A 181 -3.45 13.35 -6.56
CA GLY A 181 -3.01 11.97 -6.41
C GLY A 181 -1.51 11.93 -6.12
N ILE A 182 -1.11 11.34 -5.02
CA ILE A 182 0.29 11.18 -4.61
C ILE A 182 0.70 9.75 -4.87
N ARG A 183 1.41 9.52 -5.99
CA ARG A 183 1.92 8.21 -6.36
C ARG A 183 3.07 7.82 -5.42
N LEU A 184 2.94 6.67 -4.76
CA LEU A 184 3.91 6.13 -3.82
C LEU A 184 4.47 4.80 -4.34
N SER A 185 5.72 4.49 -4.02
CA SER A 185 6.30 3.15 -4.16
C SER A 185 7.64 3.07 -3.41
N ALA A 186 8.21 1.86 -3.28
CA ALA A 186 9.61 1.72 -2.92
C ALA A 186 10.50 2.54 -3.88
N ASP A 187 11.51 3.21 -3.33
CA ASP A 187 12.44 4.08 -4.10
C ASP A 187 13.50 3.26 -4.84
N LEU A 188 13.03 2.39 -5.73
CA LEU A 188 13.88 1.55 -6.56
C LEU A 188 14.66 2.40 -7.57
N LYS A 189 15.96 2.10 -7.70
CA LYS A 189 16.81 2.72 -8.71
C LYS A 189 16.48 2.15 -10.08
N VAL A 190 16.17 3.01 -11.03
CA VAL A 190 16.01 2.63 -12.45
C VAL A 190 17.35 2.20 -13.01
N THR A 191 17.42 1.03 -13.62
CA THR A 191 18.63 0.45 -14.23
C THR A 191 18.45 0.10 -15.70
N GLY A 192 17.20 0.05 -16.18
CA GLY A 192 16.87 -0.22 -17.57
C GLY A 192 16.09 0.92 -18.21
N GLU A 193 16.42 1.21 -19.47
CA GLU A 193 15.69 2.14 -20.30
C GLU A 193 15.28 1.44 -21.61
N PHE A 194 14.09 1.76 -22.08
CA PHE A 194 13.56 1.23 -23.32
C PHE A 194 12.92 2.34 -24.15
N SER A 195 13.29 2.41 -25.41
CA SER A 195 12.60 3.23 -26.41
C SER A 195 12.61 2.54 -27.76
N SER A 196 11.56 2.74 -28.54
CA SER A 196 11.35 2.13 -29.84
C SER A 196 10.68 3.11 -30.80
N SER A 197 10.84 2.91 -32.10
CA SER A 197 10.05 3.61 -33.12
C SER A 197 8.57 3.21 -33.14
N ASN A 198 8.21 2.13 -32.45
CA ASN A 198 6.82 1.69 -32.30
C ASN A 198 6.23 2.25 -31.01
N GLU A 199 5.31 3.22 -31.13
CA GLU A 199 4.68 3.86 -29.97
C GLU A 199 3.87 2.89 -29.09
N LEU A 200 3.31 1.82 -29.66
CA LEU A 200 2.61 0.81 -28.89
C LEU A 200 3.54 0.13 -27.87
N LEU A 201 4.78 -0.19 -28.27
CA LEU A 201 5.78 -0.77 -27.36
C LEU A 201 6.22 0.23 -26.29
N ASN A 202 6.38 1.51 -26.64
CA ASN A 202 6.70 2.56 -25.67
C ASN A 202 5.58 2.71 -24.64
N ARG A 203 4.32 2.67 -25.08
CA ARG A 203 3.15 2.70 -24.18
C ARG A 203 3.09 1.47 -23.28
N LEU A 204 3.35 0.28 -23.81
CA LEU A 204 3.40 -0.94 -23.03
C LEU A 204 4.48 -0.84 -21.93
N HIS A 205 5.67 -0.35 -22.25
CA HIS A 205 6.72 -0.13 -21.27
C HIS A 205 6.28 0.82 -20.15
N ARG A 206 5.59 1.93 -20.46
CA ARG A 206 5.02 2.84 -19.45
C ARG A 206 3.96 2.17 -18.57
N VAL A 207 3.08 1.35 -19.15
CA VAL A 207 2.07 0.60 -18.39
C VAL A 207 2.73 -0.38 -17.43
N LEU A 208 3.78 -1.07 -17.86
CA LEU A 208 4.55 -1.99 -17.00
C LEU A 208 5.21 -1.23 -15.83
N ASP A 209 5.80 -0.04 -16.09
CA ASP A 209 6.38 0.80 -15.02
C ASP A 209 5.33 1.16 -13.95
N TYR A 210 4.16 1.64 -14.38
CA TYR A 210 3.07 1.96 -13.44
C TYR A 210 2.60 0.73 -12.67
N THR A 211 2.43 -0.41 -13.34
CA THR A 211 1.99 -1.67 -12.70
C THR A 211 3.03 -2.14 -11.68
N PHE A 212 4.29 -2.18 -12.04
CA PHE A 212 5.37 -2.64 -11.16
C PHE A 212 5.48 -1.77 -9.92
N LEU A 213 5.61 -0.45 -10.09
CA LEU A 213 5.76 0.46 -8.97
C LEU A 213 4.50 0.57 -8.11
N SER A 214 3.33 0.18 -8.62
CA SER A 214 2.10 0.10 -7.82
C SER A 214 2.09 -1.11 -6.88
N ASN A 215 2.94 -2.10 -7.10
CA ASN A 215 2.95 -3.36 -6.36
C ASN A 215 4.20 -3.57 -5.47
N VAL A 216 5.02 -2.53 -5.24
CA VAL A 216 6.23 -2.63 -4.41
C VAL A 216 6.21 -1.67 -3.23
N PHE A 217 5.63 -2.14 -2.10
CA PHE A 217 5.44 -1.39 -0.85
C PHE A 217 6.02 -2.07 0.39
N SER A 218 7.03 -2.80 0.35
CA SER A 218 7.67 -3.65 1.36
C SER A 218 7.61 -5.12 0.96
N VAL A 219 6.62 -5.50 0.21
CA VAL A 219 6.48 -6.77 -0.51
C VAL A 219 6.21 -6.46 -1.97
N GLU A 220 6.46 -7.42 -2.84
CA GLU A 220 5.94 -7.44 -4.20
C GLU A 220 4.56 -8.05 -4.14
N SER A 221 3.53 -7.22 -4.24
CA SER A 221 2.15 -7.64 -4.02
C SER A 221 1.46 -8.05 -5.33
N ASP A 222 0.43 -8.87 -5.19
CA ASP A 222 -0.50 -9.25 -6.26
C ASP A 222 -1.26 -8.05 -6.81
N CYS A 223 -1.75 -7.20 -5.92
CA CYS A 223 -2.50 -6.00 -6.29
C CYS A 223 -2.39 -4.91 -5.22
N PRO A 224 -2.42 -3.61 -5.60
CA PRO A 224 -2.36 -2.51 -4.64
C PRO A 224 -3.73 -2.16 -4.06
N ALA A 225 -4.83 -2.65 -4.66
CA ALA A 225 -6.18 -2.24 -4.32
C ALA A 225 -6.83 -3.08 -3.23
N ARG A 226 -6.71 -4.42 -3.26
CA ARG A 226 -7.47 -5.33 -2.40
C ARG A 226 -6.62 -6.11 -1.42
N GLU A 227 -5.86 -7.10 -1.93
CA GLU A 227 -5.16 -8.09 -1.09
C GLU A 227 -3.88 -7.53 -0.51
N LYS A 228 -3.04 -6.91 -1.32
CA LYS A 228 -1.76 -6.28 -0.91
C LYS A 228 -0.81 -7.28 -0.25
N PHE A 229 -0.81 -8.53 -0.72
CA PHE A 229 -0.01 -9.62 -0.15
C PHE A 229 1.16 -9.98 -1.05
N GLY A 230 2.28 -10.36 -0.44
CA GLY A 230 3.49 -10.80 -1.14
C GLY A 230 3.38 -12.26 -1.60
N TYR A 231 2.58 -12.54 -2.64
CA TYR A 231 2.41 -13.87 -3.18
C TYR A 231 3.65 -14.35 -3.95
N GLY A 232 4.08 -15.58 -3.66
CA GLY A 232 5.20 -16.20 -4.36
C GLY A 232 4.95 -16.43 -5.83
N GLY A 233 3.69 -16.71 -6.23
CA GLY A 233 3.32 -16.91 -7.63
C GLY A 233 3.54 -15.68 -8.48
N ASP A 234 3.17 -14.49 -7.97
CA ASP A 234 3.38 -13.21 -8.65
C ASP A 234 4.87 -12.92 -8.80
N ILE A 235 5.64 -13.13 -7.72
CA ILE A 235 7.11 -12.99 -7.74
C ILE A 235 7.73 -13.87 -8.83
N VAL A 236 7.36 -15.15 -8.91
CA VAL A 236 7.88 -16.07 -9.96
C VAL A 236 7.53 -15.55 -11.36
N GLY A 237 6.31 -15.02 -11.53
CA GLY A 237 5.82 -14.54 -12.82
C GLY A 237 6.54 -13.30 -13.35
N VAL A 238 6.87 -12.33 -12.46
CA VAL A 238 7.30 -10.99 -12.92
C VAL A 238 8.69 -10.55 -12.46
N SER A 239 9.29 -11.21 -11.46
CA SER A 239 10.56 -10.76 -10.85
C SER A 239 11.71 -10.59 -11.84
N ARG A 240 11.79 -11.44 -12.87
CA ARG A 240 12.79 -11.30 -13.93
C ARG A 240 12.63 -10.00 -14.70
N THR A 241 11.38 -9.63 -15.01
CA THR A 241 11.08 -8.37 -15.70
C THR A 241 11.43 -7.17 -14.83
N PHE A 242 11.17 -7.24 -13.52
CA PHE A 242 11.60 -6.22 -12.58
C PHE A 242 13.11 -5.97 -12.61
N CYS A 243 13.93 -7.03 -12.70
CA CYS A 243 15.38 -6.89 -12.80
C CYS A 243 15.86 -6.18 -14.07
N TYR A 244 15.04 -6.15 -15.14
CA TYR A 244 15.35 -5.35 -16.33
C TYR A 244 15.04 -3.86 -16.17
N PHE A 245 14.13 -3.50 -15.28
CA PHE A 245 13.71 -2.12 -15.05
C PHE A 245 14.47 -1.47 -13.90
N TYR A 246 14.70 -2.23 -12.81
CA TYR A 246 15.15 -1.70 -11.53
C TYR A 246 16.26 -2.52 -10.89
N ASP A 247 17.03 -1.87 -10.03
CA ASP A 247 17.90 -2.57 -9.09
C ASP A 247 17.06 -3.21 -7.97
N MET A 248 16.82 -4.50 -8.10
CA MET A 248 16.02 -5.29 -7.19
C MET A 248 16.83 -6.02 -6.11
N HIS A 249 18.16 -5.86 -6.08
CA HIS A 249 19.03 -6.67 -5.23
C HIS A 249 18.55 -6.70 -3.76
N ASN A 250 18.52 -5.55 -3.10
CA ASN A 250 18.15 -5.48 -1.69
C ASN A 250 16.70 -5.86 -1.43
N PHE A 251 15.82 -5.54 -2.36
CA PHE A 251 14.40 -5.88 -2.26
C PHE A 251 14.20 -7.39 -2.28
N TYR A 252 14.85 -8.10 -3.21
CA TYR A 252 14.73 -9.56 -3.31
C TYR A 252 15.51 -10.32 -2.23
N VAL A 253 16.64 -9.79 -1.74
CA VAL A 253 17.31 -10.34 -0.55
C VAL A 253 16.36 -10.30 0.65
N LYS A 254 15.60 -9.22 0.81
CA LYS A 254 14.58 -9.12 1.88
C LYS A 254 13.45 -10.13 1.65
N ALA A 255 12.92 -10.24 0.44
CA ALA A 255 11.86 -11.19 0.12
C ALA A 255 12.27 -12.64 0.40
N ILE A 256 13.49 -13.05 0.03
CA ILE A 256 14.04 -14.36 0.35
C ILE A 256 14.07 -14.59 1.87
N ARG A 257 14.49 -13.59 2.65
CA ARG A 257 14.50 -13.69 4.11
C ARG A 257 13.10 -13.82 4.70
N ASP A 258 12.11 -13.14 4.14
CA ASP A 258 10.72 -13.30 4.58
C ASP A 258 10.24 -14.73 4.36
N PHE A 259 10.48 -15.32 3.18
CA PHE A 259 10.16 -16.74 2.93
C PHE A 259 10.91 -17.68 3.86
N ALA A 260 12.21 -17.45 4.08
CA ALA A 260 13.02 -18.27 4.98
C ALA A 260 12.51 -18.21 6.43
N ASN A 261 12.09 -17.03 6.90
CA ASN A 261 11.55 -16.84 8.26
C ASN A 261 10.20 -17.56 8.44
N ASP A 262 9.43 -17.71 7.37
CA ASP A 262 8.12 -18.35 7.37
C ASP A 262 8.17 -19.82 6.94
N GLN A 263 9.37 -20.40 6.75
CA GLN A 263 9.53 -21.81 6.37
C GLN A 263 8.82 -22.73 7.36
N ARG A 264 8.07 -23.69 6.84
CA ARG A 264 7.29 -24.61 7.64
C ARG A 264 8.15 -25.77 8.19
N PRO A 265 7.71 -26.41 9.28
CA PRO A 265 8.47 -27.48 9.93
C PRO A 265 8.85 -28.64 9.01
N LEU A 266 8.03 -28.92 7.98
CA LEU A 266 8.31 -29.97 6.98
C LEU A 266 9.18 -29.47 5.82
N GLY A 267 9.68 -28.23 5.87
CA GLY A 267 10.57 -27.64 4.89
C GLY A 267 9.87 -26.88 3.75
N GLY A 268 8.54 -26.91 3.67
CA GLY A 268 7.79 -26.13 2.69
C GLY A 268 7.81 -24.64 2.97
N PHE A 269 7.51 -23.82 1.95
CA PHE A 269 7.33 -22.38 2.07
C PHE A 269 5.87 -22.00 2.00
N THR A 270 5.53 -20.86 2.59
CA THR A 270 4.20 -20.30 2.59
C THR A 270 3.81 -19.75 1.21
N GLU A 271 2.52 -19.58 0.96
CA GLU A 271 2.03 -18.99 -0.28
C GLU A 271 2.42 -17.51 -0.41
N THR A 272 2.44 -16.81 0.73
CA THR A 272 2.86 -15.41 0.83
C THR A 272 3.99 -15.26 1.83
N ALA A 273 4.84 -14.27 1.62
CA ALA A 273 5.83 -13.87 2.61
C ALA A 273 5.79 -12.33 2.80
N PRO A 274 5.53 -11.84 4.04
CA PRO A 274 5.23 -12.58 5.26
C PRO A 274 3.95 -13.42 5.18
N TYR A 275 3.92 -14.51 5.96
CA TYR A 275 2.75 -15.40 6.02
C TYR A 275 1.55 -14.69 6.69
N ASN A 276 0.42 -14.71 6.01
CA ASN A 276 -0.80 -14.07 6.48
C ASN A 276 -1.98 -15.04 6.71
N GLY A 277 -1.73 -16.34 6.60
CA GLY A 277 -2.72 -17.38 6.90
C GLY A 277 -3.78 -17.62 5.83
N ILE A 278 -3.57 -17.16 4.59
CA ILE A 278 -4.59 -17.27 3.53
C ILE A 278 -4.73 -18.69 3.02
N ALA A 279 -3.62 -19.34 2.70
CA ALA A 279 -3.64 -20.67 2.16
C ALA A 279 -2.98 -21.67 3.10
N ASP A 280 -3.70 -22.73 3.34
CA ASP A 280 -3.21 -23.96 3.94
C ASP A 280 -3.64 -25.12 3.03
N GLN A 281 -3.22 -25.03 1.77
CA GLN A 281 -3.63 -25.96 0.73
C GLN A 281 -2.48 -26.84 0.20
N GLY A 282 -1.30 -26.71 0.80
CA GLY A 282 -0.15 -27.51 0.41
C GLY A 282 -0.17 -28.90 1.06
N LEU A 283 0.82 -29.14 1.91
CA LEU A 283 1.01 -30.42 2.61
C LEU A 283 0.22 -30.52 3.93
N GLY A 284 -0.67 -29.56 4.22
CA GLY A 284 -1.45 -29.53 5.46
C GLY A 284 -0.71 -28.92 6.65
N ASP A 285 0.45 -28.31 6.43
CA ASP A 285 1.28 -27.68 7.46
C ASP A 285 1.37 -26.13 7.30
N GLY A 286 0.51 -25.54 6.45
CA GLY A 286 0.54 -24.14 6.08
C GLY A 286 1.47 -23.83 4.91
N SER A 287 2.00 -24.85 4.22
CA SER A 287 2.74 -24.68 2.97
C SER A 287 1.81 -24.25 1.84
N GLY A 288 2.27 -23.35 0.99
CA GLY A 288 1.55 -22.90 -0.20
C GLY A 288 1.60 -23.92 -1.35
N PRO A 289 0.88 -23.65 -2.45
CA PRO A 289 1.00 -24.41 -3.69
C PRO A 289 2.46 -24.40 -4.21
N ILE A 290 2.89 -25.47 -4.86
CA ILE A 290 4.29 -25.63 -5.32
C ILE A 290 4.76 -24.44 -6.15
N GLY A 291 3.92 -23.93 -7.08
CA GLY A 291 4.25 -22.78 -7.93
C GLY A 291 4.62 -21.52 -7.14
N TRP A 292 3.96 -21.28 -6.01
CA TRP A 292 4.24 -20.15 -5.12
C TRP A 292 5.48 -20.36 -4.27
N GLN A 293 5.70 -21.57 -3.78
CA GLN A 293 6.91 -21.94 -3.02
C GLN A 293 8.19 -21.76 -3.83
N LEU A 294 8.12 -21.87 -5.16
CA LEU A 294 9.27 -21.69 -6.05
C LEU A 294 9.89 -20.30 -5.97
N ALA A 295 9.17 -19.28 -5.46
CA ALA A 295 9.68 -17.92 -5.33
C ALA A 295 11.01 -17.88 -4.57
N PHE A 296 11.16 -18.66 -3.51
CA PHE A 296 12.39 -18.72 -2.73
C PHE A 296 13.62 -19.10 -3.57
N ALA A 297 13.58 -20.25 -4.24
CA ALA A 297 14.68 -20.71 -5.07
C ALA A 297 14.86 -19.87 -6.34
N PHE A 298 13.76 -19.38 -6.90
CA PHE A 298 13.78 -18.57 -8.12
C PHE A 298 14.48 -17.23 -7.90
N LEU A 299 14.19 -16.56 -6.79
CA LEU A 299 14.85 -15.30 -6.42
C LEU A 299 16.35 -15.50 -6.12
N GLN A 300 16.73 -16.59 -5.45
CA GLN A 300 18.14 -16.91 -5.23
C GLN A 300 18.90 -17.05 -6.53
N LYS A 301 18.33 -17.82 -7.49
CA LYS A 301 18.90 -17.95 -8.83
C LYS A 301 19.03 -16.60 -9.52
N GLN A 302 18.01 -15.75 -9.48
CA GLN A 302 18.04 -14.42 -10.11
C GLN A 302 19.07 -13.48 -9.47
N LEU A 303 19.21 -13.48 -8.16
CA LEU A 303 20.24 -12.69 -7.48
C LEU A 303 21.65 -13.12 -7.90
N TYR A 304 21.86 -14.41 -8.11
CA TYR A 304 23.11 -14.90 -8.68
C TYR A 304 23.31 -14.48 -10.15
N GLU A 305 22.29 -14.65 -10.99
CA GLU A 305 22.38 -14.37 -12.43
C GLU A 305 22.55 -12.89 -12.74
N TYR A 306 21.81 -12.00 -12.04
CA TYR A 306 21.80 -10.56 -12.33
C TYR A 306 22.82 -9.75 -11.51
N TYR A 307 23.15 -10.20 -10.29
CA TYR A 307 23.99 -9.44 -9.36
C TYR A 307 25.25 -10.17 -8.92
N GLY A 308 25.46 -11.43 -9.34
CA GLY A 308 26.60 -12.26 -8.93
C GLY A 308 26.65 -12.57 -7.43
N ASP A 309 25.52 -12.40 -6.72
CA ASP A 309 25.49 -12.62 -5.27
C ASP A 309 25.39 -14.10 -4.94
N LYS A 310 26.53 -14.69 -4.50
CA LYS A 310 26.62 -16.10 -4.10
C LYS A 310 26.20 -16.32 -2.65
N ARG A 311 26.27 -15.30 -1.80
CA ARG A 311 25.99 -15.41 -0.35
C ARG A 311 24.57 -15.82 -0.04
N ILE A 312 23.67 -15.63 -0.97
CA ILE A 312 22.25 -15.95 -0.80
C ILE A 312 21.96 -17.42 -1.14
N ILE A 313 22.91 -18.13 -1.77
CA ILE A 313 22.79 -19.53 -2.17
C ILE A 313 23.52 -20.44 -1.16
N GLU A 314 24.56 -19.92 -0.50
CA GLU A 314 25.33 -20.56 0.58
C GLU A 314 24.56 -20.56 1.91
#